data_ca13970146f3a950690157c23fbca2cf
#
_entry.id   ca13970146f3a950690157c23fbca2cf
#
_cell.length_a   1.000
_cell.length_b   1.000
_cell.length_c   1.000
_cell.angle_alpha   90.00
_cell.angle_beta   90.00
_cell.angle_gamma   90.00
#
_symmetry.space_group_name_H-M   'P 1'
#
loop_
_entity.id
_entity.type
_entity.pdbx_description
1 polymer ?
#
loop_
_entity_poly.entity_id
_entity_poly.type
_entity_poly.pdbx_seq_one_letter_code
_entity_poly.pdbx_strand_id
1 'polypeptide(L)'
;MNIRLFKKELKSRGLTMRKLLALFEDVKKGKYVRIDNRASLLVHGSPSSNAFIYKSELDFISRCILDYKNIETGGQLFGYWTADGSPVVVYAIGPGVNANHQQAFFNQDLDYLLKIGKVLVHHYGLQHIGEWHSHHQLGLAQPSGHDASTMVDTIKEKGIPKFLLCIGNCSDVESTLNPFNFTLNAGYNYVKAQWIVKDIESPYRNLIDRELKEMLIQPTAIKPSYKIVGINKSITHLELSKEGYWFEDKENRLALKSVMDFIESYHTQAHCSIKMDSQNHVQLLVKRQNNEEYIYFPYGFPRIAPEIRLDINCNPLIEDDIWDYQGNIYEAFVKYYKSICNYYDGR
;
A
#
# COMPACT_ATOMS: atom_id res chain seq x y z
N MET A 1 -18.20 6.05 7.32
CA MET A 1 -18.81 4.80 6.76
C MET A 1 -19.57 4.06 7.85
N ASN A 2 -20.88 3.75 7.65
CA ASN A 2 -21.63 2.98 8.64
C ASN A 2 -21.31 1.48 8.48
N ILE A 3 -20.34 1.01 9.27
CA ILE A 3 -19.87 -0.37 9.23
C ILE A 3 -20.94 -1.42 9.50
N ARG A 4 -21.98 -1.10 10.29
CA ARG A 4 -23.05 -2.08 10.52
C ARG A 4 -23.81 -2.39 9.24
N LEU A 5 -24.08 -1.38 8.42
CA LEU A 5 -24.73 -1.55 7.12
C LEU A 5 -23.79 -2.21 6.12
N PHE A 6 -22.53 -1.81 6.08
CA PHE A 6 -21.51 -2.43 5.25
C PHE A 6 -21.26 -3.90 5.64
N LYS A 7 -21.15 -4.21 6.95
CA LYS A 7 -21.06 -5.60 7.43
C LYS A 7 -22.35 -6.39 7.09
N LYS A 8 -23.53 -5.75 7.14
CA LYS A 8 -24.80 -6.39 6.80
C LYS A 8 -24.90 -6.71 5.31
N GLU A 9 -24.44 -5.79 4.46
CA GLU A 9 -24.38 -5.99 3.01
C GLU A 9 -23.33 -7.03 2.61
N LEU A 10 -22.15 -7.01 3.21
CA LEU A 10 -21.15 -8.06 3.05
C LEU A 10 -21.70 -9.43 3.42
N LYS A 11 -22.45 -9.50 4.54
CA LYS A 11 -23.03 -10.75 5.02
C LYS A 11 -24.16 -11.24 4.11
N SER A 12 -24.95 -10.35 3.55
CA SER A 12 -26.01 -10.69 2.57
C SER A 12 -25.45 -11.25 1.26
N ARG A 13 -24.22 -10.86 0.90
CA ARG A 13 -23.50 -11.36 -0.29
C ARG A 13 -22.56 -12.54 0.03
N GLY A 14 -22.65 -13.12 1.23
CA GLY A 14 -21.79 -14.21 1.67
C GLY A 14 -20.31 -13.82 1.85
N LEU A 15 -20.04 -12.52 1.85
CA LEU A 15 -18.72 -11.95 2.03
C LEU A 15 -18.59 -11.41 3.46
N THR A 16 -17.48 -11.70 4.11
CA THR A 16 -17.12 -11.05 5.37
C THR A 16 -16.05 -10.01 5.06
N MET A 17 -15.90 -8.98 5.90
CA MET A 17 -14.75 -8.08 5.81
C MET A 17 -13.42 -8.88 5.80
N ARG A 18 -13.39 -10.00 6.48
CA ARG A 18 -12.26 -10.93 6.46
C ARG A 18 -12.02 -11.54 5.07
N LYS A 19 -13.07 -11.86 4.32
CA LYS A 19 -12.96 -12.29 2.92
C LYS A 19 -12.59 -11.14 1.99
N LEU A 20 -13.07 -9.93 2.27
CA LEU A 20 -12.73 -8.75 1.50
C LEU A 20 -11.23 -8.42 1.59
N LEU A 21 -10.70 -8.43 2.79
CA LEU A 21 -9.27 -8.21 3.01
C LEU A 21 -8.44 -9.44 2.65
N ALA A 22 -8.99 -10.64 2.83
CA ALA A 22 -8.36 -11.83 2.27
C ALA A 22 -8.33 -11.80 0.74
N LEU A 23 -9.21 -11.07 0.06
CA LEU A 23 -9.10 -10.82 -1.37
C LEU A 23 -8.05 -9.75 -1.72
N PHE A 24 -7.78 -8.82 -0.83
CA PHE A 24 -6.63 -7.92 -0.91
C PHE A 24 -5.33 -8.61 -0.46
N GLU A 25 -5.45 -9.57 0.47
CA GLU A 25 -4.37 -10.42 0.96
C GLU A 25 -4.27 -11.76 0.23
N ASP A 26 -5.29 -12.18 -0.48
CA ASP A 26 -5.27 -13.38 -1.31
C ASP A 26 -4.67 -13.10 -2.68
N VAL A 27 -3.67 -12.84 -2.49
CA VAL A 27 -2.62 -13.34 -3.12
C VAL A 27 -2.80 -14.81 -3.26
N LYS A 28 -3.15 -15.18 -4.40
CA LYS A 28 -3.00 -16.59 -4.70
C LYS A 28 -1.84 -17.15 -3.91
N LYS A 29 -2.16 -17.62 -2.67
CA LYS A 29 -1.29 -18.47 -1.89
C LYS A 29 0.17 -18.00 -1.78
N GLY A 30 0.39 -16.84 -1.19
CA GLY A 30 1.70 -16.46 -0.73
C GLY A 30 2.58 -15.68 -1.70
N LYS A 31 2.10 -15.30 -2.86
CA LYS A 31 2.92 -14.52 -3.81
C LYS A 31 3.02 -13.03 -3.51
N TYR A 32 2.49 -12.51 -2.41
CA TYR A 32 2.48 -11.08 -2.13
C TYR A 32 2.55 -10.77 -0.65
N VAL A 33 2.78 -9.53 -0.35
CA VAL A 33 3.07 -8.99 0.97
C VAL A 33 2.17 -9.60 2.02
N ARG A 34 2.69 -10.52 2.78
CA ARG A 34 2.18 -10.81 4.09
C ARG A 34 3.00 -9.95 5.04
N ILE A 35 2.39 -8.89 5.56
CA ILE A 35 2.98 -8.21 6.71
C ILE A 35 3.11 -9.26 7.79
N ASP A 36 4.33 -9.57 8.20
CA ASP A 36 4.51 -10.42 9.36
C ASP A 36 4.04 -9.62 10.57
N ASN A 37 2.84 -9.94 11.05
CA ASN A 37 2.24 -9.27 12.19
C ASN A 37 3.12 -9.35 13.45
N ARG A 38 4.01 -10.35 13.53
CA ARG A 38 4.95 -10.47 14.64
C ARG A 38 6.09 -9.47 14.53
N ALA A 39 6.60 -9.25 13.34
CA ALA A 39 7.65 -8.25 13.12
C ALA A 39 7.10 -6.82 13.26
N SER A 40 5.88 -6.54 12.78
CA SER A 40 5.25 -5.23 12.92
C SER A 40 4.80 -4.90 14.35
N LEU A 41 4.54 -5.90 15.19
CA LEU A 41 4.27 -5.71 16.62
C LEU A 41 5.50 -5.19 17.40
N LEU A 42 6.69 -5.33 16.85
CA LEU A 42 7.93 -4.85 17.46
C LEU A 42 8.29 -3.40 17.08
N VAL A 43 7.54 -2.77 16.19
CA VAL A 43 7.70 -1.33 15.92
C VAL A 43 7.16 -0.55 17.12
N HIS A 44 7.98 -0.39 18.14
CA HIS A 44 7.77 0.50 19.28
C HIS A 44 7.96 1.96 18.84
N GLY A 45 7.19 2.41 17.87
CA GLY A 45 7.22 3.78 17.38
C GLY A 45 5.85 4.43 17.51
N SER A 46 5.84 5.70 17.85
CA SER A 46 4.66 6.53 17.64
C SER A 46 4.28 6.49 16.17
N PRO A 47 2.97 6.58 15.83
CA PRO A 47 2.56 6.71 14.44
C PRO A 47 3.30 7.85 13.77
N SER A 48 3.71 7.67 12.50
CA SER A 48 4.37 8.75 11.77
C SER A 48 3.47 9.98 11.68
N SER A 49 4.05 11.15 11.89
CA SER A 49 3.39 12.43 11.69
C SER A 49 3.37 12.88 10.23
N ASN A 50 3.90 12.08 9.32
CA ASN A 50 3.95 12.36 7.89
C ASN A 50 3.10 11.36 7.10
N ALA A 51 2.54 11.85 5.99
CA ALA A 51 1.89 11.04 4.98
C ALA A 51 2.27 11.60 3.60
N PHE A 52 2.65 10.74 2.68
CA PHE A 52 3.07 11.13 1.33
C PHE A 52 1.94 10.86 0.35
N ILE A 53 1.75 11.78 -0.59
CA ILE A 53 0.80 11.61 -1.69
C ILE A 53 1.35 12.24 -2.96
N TYR A 54 1.15 11.57 -4.09
CA TYR A 54 1.41 12.17 -5.39
C TYR A 54 0.32 13.17 -5.74
N LYS A 55 0.71 14.23 -6.45
CA LYS A 55 -0.22 15.29 -6.87
C LYS A 55 -1.41 14.74 -7.65
N SER A 56 -1.19 13.80 -8.56
CA SER A 56 -2.25 13.16 -9.34
C SER A 56 -3.32 12.47 -8.47
N GLU A 57 -2.91 11.89 -7.33
CA GLU A 57 -3.85 11.22 -6.42
C GLU A 57 -4.66 12.22 -5.61
N LEU A 58 -4.02 13.30 -5.20
CA LEU A 58 -4.69 14.41 -4.54
C LEU A 58 -5.68 15.10 -5.48
N ASP A 59 -5.27 15.33 -6.74
CA ASP A 59 -6.13 15.86 -7.80
C ASP A 59 -7.34 14.95 -8.04
N PHE A 60 -7.13 13.64 -8.10
CA PHE A 60 -8.21 12.66 -8.28
C PHE A 60 -9.20 12.68 -7.11
N ILE A 61 -8.71 12.60 -5.86
CA ILE A 61 -9.56 12.62 -4.66
C ILE A 61 -10.33 13.93 -4.57
N SER A 62 -9.67 15.06 -4.83
CA SER A 62 -10.32 16.38 -4.86
C SER A 62 -11.49 16.42 -5.83
N ARG A 63 -11.32 15.90 -7.03
CA ARG A 63 -12.37 15.83 -8.04
C ARG A 63 -13.53 14.96 -7.58
N CYS A 64 -13.24 13.80 -7.00
CA CYS A 64 -14.28 12.94 -6.42
C CYS A 64 -15.07 13.65 -5.30
N ILE A 65 -14.40 14.38 -4.41
CA ILE A 65 -15.06 15.13 -3.33
C ILE A 65 -15.96 16.24 -3.94
N LEU A 66 -15.49 16.94 -4.95
CA LEU A 66 -16.24 18.02 -5.59
C LEU A 66 -17.45 17.52 -6.40
N ASP A 67 -17.46 16.28 -6.84
CA ASP A 67 -18.65 15.64 -7.44
C ASP A 67 -19.79 15.41 -6.44
N TYR A 68 -19.47 15.30 -5.13
CA TYR A 68 -20.41 14.96 -4.07
C TYR A 68 -20.42 15.98 -2.93
N LYS A 69 -20.59 17.27 -3.26
CA LYS A 69 -20.46 18.38 -2.30
C LYS A 69 -21.43 18.35 -1.12
N ASN A 70 -22.60 17.73 -1.27
CA ASN A 70 -23.68 17.77 -0.30
C ASN A 70 -23.90 16.44 0.42
N ILE A 71 -23.16 15.43 0.06
CA ILE A 71 -23.29 14.06 0.59
C ILE A 71 -21.92 13.41 0.74
N GLU A 72 -21.80 12.44 1.61
CA GLU A 72 -20.54 11.72 1.82
C GLU A 72 -20.18 10.88 0.59
N THR A 73 -18.93 10.88 0.27
CA THR A 73 -18.29 10.02 -0.73
C THR A 73 -16.97 9.51 -0.21
N GLY A 74 -16.40 8.51 -0.85
CA GLY A 74 -15.14 7.95 -0.41
C GLY A 74 -14.55 6.95 -1.40
N GLY A 75 -13.44 6.38 -1.00
CA GLY A 75 -12.73 5.39 -1.78
C GLY A 75 -11.56 4.79 -1.02
N GLN A 76 -10.72 4.05 -1.72
CA GLN A 76 -9.62 3.34 -1.09
C GLN A 76 -8.27 3.84 -1.57
N LEU A 77 -7.25 3.67 -0.73
CA LEU A 77 -5.89 4.14 -0.96
C LEU A 77 -4.94 2.95 -1.10
N PHE A 78 -4.15 2.99 -2.14
CA PHE A 78 -3.17 1.96 -2.45
C PHE A 78 -1.77 2.58 -2.52
N GLY A 79 -0.80 1.82 -2.04
CA GLY A 79 0.58 2.28 -1.99
C GLY A 79 1.45 1.39 -1.12
N TYR A 80 2.30 1.99 -0.32
CA TYR A 80 3.24 1.29 0.56
C TYR A 80 3.60 2.15 1.77
N TRP A 81 4.39 1.58 2.66
CA TRP A 81 4.88 2.27 3.85
C TRP A 81 6.39 2.46 3.75
N THR A 82 6.87 3.63 4.12
CA THR A 82 8.30 3.91 4.21
C THR A 82 8.92 3.20 5.41
N ALA A 83 10.24 3.16 5.48
CA ALA A 83 10.97 2.55 6.59
C ALA A 83 10.64 3.18 7.95
N ASP A 84 10.33 4.47 8.00
CA ASP A 84 9.89 5.18 9.21
C ASP A 84 8.39 5.01 9.51
N GLY A 85 7.68 4.24 8.69
CA GLY A 85 6.27 3.95 8.86
C GLY A 85 5.32 5.03 8.37
N SER A 86 5.77 5.92 7.50
CA SER A 86 4.92 6.88 6.82
C SER A 86 4.18 6.23 5.64
N PRO A 87 2.88 6.46 5.45
CA PRO A 87 2.17 5.97 4.27
C PRO A 87 2.53 6.77 3.02
N VAL A 88 2.61 6.10 1.88
CA VAL A 88 2.81 6.70 0.55
C VAL A 88 1.65 6.32 -0.34
N VAL A 89 0.77 7.26 -0.62
CA VAL A 89 -0.38 7.06 -1.51
C VAL A 89 0.09 7.20 -2.95
N VAL A 90 0.06 6.09 -3.69
CA VAL A 90 0.48 6.06 -5.11
C VAL A 90 -0.67 5.82 -6.07
N TYR A 91 -1.80 5.32 -5.58
CA TYR A 91 -3.01 5.16 -6.36
C TYR A 91 -4.26 5.23 -5.48
N ALA A 92 -5.19 6.09 -5.85
CA ALA A 92 -6.48 6.22 -5.19
C ALA A 92 -7.60 5.78 -6.13
N ILE A 93 -8.61 5.09 -5.59
CA ILE A 93 -9.85 4.80 -6.30
C ILE A 93 -11.02 5.53 -5.66
N GLY A 94 -12.03 5.81 -6.48
CA GLY A 94 -13.27 6.48 -6.07
C GLY A 94 -14.34 5.49 -5.59
N PRO A 95 -15.58 5.98 -5.45
CA PRO A 95 -16.67 5.25 -4.81
C PRO A 95 -17.18 4.02 -5.58
N GLY A 96 -17.07 4.01 -6.90
CA GLY A 96 -17.74 3.04 -7.74
C GLY A 96 -19.18 3.46 -8.14
N VAL A 97 -19.73 2.83 -9.19
CA VAL A 97 -21.04 3.20 -9.77
C VAL A 97 -22.20 2.91 -8.83
N ASN A 98 -22.12 1.77 -8.12
CA ASN A 98 -23.17 1.32 -7.22
C ASN A 98 -22.89 1.73 -5.76
N ALA A 99 -22.04 2.70 -5.54
CA ALA A 99 -21.80 3.23 -4.21
C ALA A 99 -23.08 3.92 -3.66
N ASN A 100 -23.28 3.80 -2.35
CA ASN A 100 -24.41 4.45 -1.70
C ASN A 100 -23.93 5.68 -0.93
N HIS A 101 -24.37 6.84 -1.38
CA HIS A 101 -24.01 8.14 -0.84
C HIS A 101 -25.18 8.72 -0.05
N GLN A 102 -24.94 9.18 1.17
CA GLN A 102 -25.92 9.86 2.01
C GLN A 102 -25.27 11.03 2.76
N GLN A 103 -26.08 11.85 3.46
CA GLN A 103 -25.56 13.01 4.18
C GLN A 103 -24.60 12.68 5.34
N ALA A 104 -24.75 11.53 5.96
CA ALA A 104 -23.96 11.11 7.12
C ALA A 104 -23.48 9.67 6.99
N PHE A 105 -23.33 9.21 5.76
CA PHE A 105 -23.01 7.82 5.53
C PHE A 105 -22.63 7.55 4.08
N PHE A 106 -21.60 6.76 3.91
CA PHE A 106 -21.10 6.31 2.62
C PHE A 106 -20.84 4.80 2.63
N ASN A 107 -21.30 4.10 1.59
CA ASN A 107 -20.89 2.73 1.31
C ASN A 107 -20.22 2.65 -0.05
N GLN A 108 -19.00 2.13 -0.05
CA GLN A 108 -18.26 1.80 -1.26
C GLN A 108 -19.02 0.76 -2.11
N ASP A 109 -18.96 0.90 -3.43
CA ASP A 109 -19.31 -0.19 -4.34
C ASP A 109 -18.36 -1.35 -4.14
N LEU A 110 -18.86 -2.42 -3.53
CA LEU A 110 -18.03 -3.53 -3.12
C LEU A 110 -17.50 -4.34 -4.30
N ASP A 111 -18.31 -4.55 -5.33
CA ASP A 111 -17.93 -5.32 -6.51
C ASP A 111 -16.83 -4.58 -7.29
N TYR A 112 -16.96 -3.25 -7.40
CA TYR A 112 -15.94 -2.39 -7.97
C TYR A 112 -14.64 -2.46 -7.17
N LEU A 113 -14.73 -2.28 -5.84
CA LEU A 113 -13.58 -2.36 -4.94
C LEU A 113 -12.84 -3.70 -5.06
N LEU A 114 -13.58 -4.80 -5.04
CA LEU A 114 -12.99 -6.14 -5.14
C LEU A 114 -12.29 -6.35 -6.47
N LYS A 115 -12.95 -5.95 -7.55
CA LYS A 115 -12.43 -6.12 -8.91
C LYS A 115 -11.16 -5.32 -9.12
N ILE A 116 -11.19 -4.03 -8.82
CA ILE A 116 -10.04 -3.14 -9.02
C ILE A 116 -8.94 -3.42 -8.00
N GLY A 117 -9.29 -3.53 -6.71
CA GLY A 117 -8.33 -3.79 -5.65
C GLY A 117 -7.54 -5.09 -5.87
N LYS A 118 -8.20 -6.14 -6.38
CA LYS A 118 -7.52 -7.38 -6.75
C LYS A 118 -6.44 -7.14 -7.80
N VAL A 119 -6.76 -6.38 -8.84
CA VAL A 119 -5.77 -6.05 -9.89
C VAL A 119 -4.64 -5.20 -9.32
N LEU A 120 -4.95 -4.18 -8.52
CA LEU A 120 -3.93 -3.31 -7.91
C LEU A 120 -2.96 -4.10 -7.04
N VAL A 121 -3.46 -5.02 -6.23
CA VAL A 121 -2.63 -5.84 -5.35
C VAL A 121 -1.87 -6.91 -6.13
N HIS A 122 -2.54 -7.66 -6.99
CA HIS A 122 -1.93 -8.84 -7.63
C HIS A 122 -1.08 -8.52 -8.85
N HIS A 123 -1.52 -7.55 -9.65
CA HIS A 123 -0.84 -7.24 -10.90
C HIS A 123 0.19 -6.12 -10.73
N TYR A 124 -0.13 -5.12 -9.90
CA TYR A 124 0.75 -3.97 -9.69
C TYR A 124 1.56 -4.04 -8.39
N GLY A 125 1.29 -5.02 -7.51
CA GLY A 125 2.01 -5.20 -6.26
C GLY A 125 1.78 -4.08 -5.23
N LEU A 126 0.70 -3.31 -5.37
CA LEU A 126 0.35 -2.26 -4.42
C LEU A 126 -0.30 -2.85 -3.17
N GLN A 127 -0.03 -2.26 -2.02
CA GLN A 127 -0.73 -2.59 -0.78
C GLN A 127 -2.00 -1.74 -0.66
N HIS A 128 -3.04 -2.30 -0.05
CA HIS A 128 -4.16 -1.51 0.44
C HIS A 128 -3.73 -0.88 1.77
N ILE A 129 -3.43 0.41 1.74
CA ILE A 129 -2.83 1.13 2.87
C ILE A 129 -3.84 1.97 3.64
N GLY A 130 -5.03 2.21 3.09
CA GLY A 130 -5.97 3.09 3.73
C GLY A 130 -7.25 3.32 2.95
N GLU A 131 -8.05 4.22 3.49
CA GLU A 131 -9.26 4.72 2.86
C GLU A 131 -9.38 6.24 3.01
N TRP A 132 -10.22 6.83 2.19
CA TRP A 132 -10.62 8.22 2.32
C TRP A 132 -12.14 8.35 2.23
N HIS A 133 -12.72 9.30 2.96
CA HIS A 133 -14.09 9.71 2.78
C HIS A 133 -14.25 11.20 3.08
N SER A 134 -15.30 11.79 2.52
CA SER A 134 -15.59 13.21 2.75
C SER A 134 -16.73 13.36 3.75
N HIS A 135 -16.57 14.35 4.62
CA HIS A 135 -17.65 14.89 5.44
C HIS A 135 -18.35 16.06 4.72
N HIS A 136 -18.27 16.08 3.39
CA HIS A 136 -18.81 17.11 2.49
C HIS A 136 -18.64 18.55 3.02
N GLN A 137 -19.68 19.38 3.09
CA GLN A 137 -19.61 20.77 3.55
C GLN A 137 -19.74 20.96 5.08
N LEU A 138 -19.71 19.89 5.88
CA LEU A 138 -19.86 19.99 7.34
C LEU A 138 -18.67 20.65 8.04
N GLY A 139 -17.52 20.78 7.38
CA GLY A 139 -16.30 21.37 7.98
C GLY A 139 -15.65 20.52 9.07
N LEU A 140 -16.07 19.27 9.23
CA LEU A 140 -15.54 18.33 10.22
C LEU A 140 -14.24 17.72 9.69
N ALA A 141 -13.12 18.32 10.05
CA ALA A 141 -11.79 17.96 9.54
C ALA A 141 -11.10 16.80 10.28
N GLN A 142 -11.79 16.17 11.22
CA GLN A 142 -11.28 15.05 12.02
C GLN A 142 -12.18 13.82 11.87
N PRO A 143 -11.64 12.62 12.10
CA PRO A 143 -12.47 11.42 12.21
C PRO A 143 -13.56 11.62 13.27
N SER A 144 -14.78 11.23 12.98
CA SER A 144 -15.82 11.11 13.99
C SER A 144 -15.47 9.99 14.98
N GLY A 145 -16.14 9.98 16.14
CA GLY A 145 -15.97 8.88 17.09
C GLY A 145 -16.31 7.52 16.47
N HIS A 146 -17.24 7.51 15.50
CA HIS A 146 -17.59 6.31 14.75
C HIS A 146 -16.49 5.89 13.78
N ASP A 147 -15.90 6.82 13.04
CA ASP A 147 -14.78 6.53 12.13
C ASP A 147 -13.58 5.99 12.89
N ALA A 148 -13.24 6.64 14.01
CA ALA A 148 -12.13 6.19 14.85
C ALA A 148 -12.35 4.78 15.40
N SER A 149 -13.53 4.49 15.96
CA SER A 149 -13.89 3.15 16.44
C SER A 149 -13.82 2.11 15.33
N THR A 150 -14.33 2.46 14.17
CA THR A 150 -14.30 1.64 12.97
C THR A 150 -12.90 1.26 12.54
N MET A 151 -11.99 2.24 12.50
CA MET A 151 -10.60 2.00 12.12
C MET A 151 -9.90 1.11 13.14
N VAL A 152 -10.10 1.39 14.43
CA VAL A 152 -9.56 0.58 15.52
C VAL A 152 -10.03 -0.88 15.43
N ASP A 153 -11.32 -1.10 15.22
CA ASP A 153 -11.87 -2.45 15.08
C ASP A 153 -11.32 -3.15 13.84
N THR A 154 -11.19 -2.40 12.73
CA THR A 154 -10.60 -2.94 11.49
C THR A 154 -9.15 -3.37 11.70
N ILE A 155 -8.33 -2.52 12.30
CA ILE A 155 -6.93 -2.81 12.60
C ILE A 155 -6.80 -4.06 13.48
N LYS A 156 -7.61 -4.13 14.56
CA LYS A 156 -7.63 -5.27 15.49
C LYS A 156 -8.07 -6.56 14.83
N GLU A 157 -9.26 -6.55 14.22
CA GLU A 157 -9.85 -7.74 13.62
C GLU A 157 -9.00 -8.33 12.50
N LYS A 158 -8.22 -7.48 11.84
CA LYS A 158 -7.40 -7.84 10.68
C LYS A 158 -5.95 -8.12 11.03
N GLY A 159 -5.52 -7.71 12.22
CA GLY A 159 -4.10 -7.70 12.57
C GLY A 159 -3.26 -6.82 11.65
N ILE A 160 -3.86 -5.76 11.09
CA ILE A 160 -3.15 -4.78 10.27
C ILE A 160 -2.38 -3.86 11.21
N PRO A 161 -1.07 -3.70 11.06
CA PRO A 161 -0.30 -2.90 12.01
C PRO A 161 -0.54 -1.39 11.87
N LYS A 162 -0.86 -0.94 10.67
CA LYS A 162 -1.01 0.48 10.30
C LYS A 162 -2.12 0.64 9.27
N PHE A 163 -2.83 1.76 9.35
CA PHE A 163 -3.85 2.12 8.37
C PHE A 163 -3.98 3.63 8.24
N LEU A 164 -4.10 4.14 7.03
CA LEU A 164 -4.29 5.56 6.76
C LEU A 164 -5.78 5.84 6.55
N LEU A 165 -6.34 6.74 7.35
CA LEU A 165 -7.66 7.30 7.12
C LEU A 165 -7.50 8.76 6.68
N CYS A 166 -8.15 9.14 5.59
CA CYS A 166 -8.17 10.52 5.13
C CYS A 166 -9.59 11.08 5.19
N ILE A 167 -9.73 12.23 5.87
CA ILE A 167 -11.02 12.94 5.99
C ILE A 167 -11.02 14.13 5.04
N GLY A 168 -11.91 14.08 4.08
CA GLY A 168 -12.17 15.14 3.12
C GLY A 168 -13.26 16.09 3.59
N ASN A 169 -13.15 17.36 3.21
CA ASN A 169 -14.22 18.35 3.29
C ASN A 169 -14.22 19.19 2.03
N CYS A 170 -15.29 19.89 1.76
CA CYS A 170 -15.32 20.85 0.67
C CYS A 170 -16.10 22.12 1.00
N SER A 171 -15.82 23.16 0.27
CA SER A 171 -16.70 24.29 0.02
C SER A 171 -17.32 24.12 -1.38
N ASP A 172 -18.00 25.14 -1.88
CA ASP A 172 -18.54 25.12 -3.24
C ASP A 172 -17.48 25.03 -4.33
N VAL A 173 -16.27 25.46 -4.03
CA VAL A 173 -15.21 25.62 -5.03
C VAL A 173 -13.92 24.87 -4.69
N GLU A 174 -13.72 24.44 -3.47
CA GLU A 174 -12.45 23.92 -2.97
C GLU A 174 -12.64 22.76 -2.00
N SER A 175 -11.79 21.76 -2.07
CA SER A 175 -11.74 20.64 -1.14
C SER A 175 -10.53 20.71 -0.20
N THR A 176 -10.60 20.00 0.91
CA THR A 176 -9.48 19.72 1.80
C THR A 176 -9.41 18.23 2.08
N LEU A 177 -8.22 17.72 2.35
CA LEU A 177 -8.00 16.32 2.71
C LEU A 177 -7.02 16.25 3.89
N ASN A 178 -7.44 15.62 4.98
CA ASN A 178 -6.67 15.52 6.22
C ASN A 178 -6.30 14.07 6.49
N PRO A 179 -5.00 13.72 6.58
CA PRO A 179 -4.53 12.37 6.84
C PRO A 179 -4.44 12.06 8.34
N PHE A 180 -4.80 10.83 8.71
CA PHE A 180 -4.71 10.30 10.06
C PHE A 180 -4.10 8.90 10.05
N ASN A 181 -2.95 8.74 10.67
CA ASN A 181 -2.26 7.46 10.76
C ASN A 181 -2.73 6.71 12.01
N PHE A 182 -3.34 5.57 11.79
CA PHE A 182 -3.74 4.61 12.82
C PHE A 182 -2.69 3.53 12.96
N THR A 183 -2.35 3.15 14.19
CA THR A 183 -1.44 2.05 14.46
C THR A 183 -1.95 1.17 15.59
N LEU A 184 -1.65 -0.12 15.51
CA LEU A 184 -2.07 -1.10 16.51
C LEU A 184 -1.43 -0.84 17.88
N ASN A 185 -0.20 -0.32 17.90
CA ASN A 185 0.61 -0.20 19.11
C ASN A 185 0.37 1.09 19.91
N ALA A 186 -0.35 2.05 19.36
CA ALA A 186 -0.54 3.35 20.01
C ALA A 186 -1.74 3.40 20.99
N GLY A 187 -2.11 2.27 21.58
CA GLY A 187 -3.28 2.19 22.45
C GLY A 187 -4.58 2.56 21.73
N TYR A 188 -4.64 2.24 20.42
CA TYR A 188 -5.71 2.62 19.51
C TYR A 188 -5.81 4.13 19.22
N ASN A 189 -4.75 4.84 19.42
CA ASN A 189 -4.66 6.23 19.05
C ASN A 189 -4.28 6.38 17.59
N TYR A 190 -4.73 7.46 17.01
CA TYR A 190 -4.27 7.92 15.72
C TYR A 190 -3.54 9.25 15.88
N VAL A 191 -2.67 9.53 14.93
CA VAL A 191 -1.97 10.82 14.85
C VAL A 191 -2.43 11.52 13.58
N LYS A 192 -2.81 12.78 13.70
CA LYS A 192 -2.99 13.64 12.54
C LYS A 192 -1.63 13.81 11.87
N ALA A 193 -1.51 13.34 10.66
CA ALA A 193 -0.30 13.49 9.88
C ALA A 193 -0.32 14.79 9.07
N GLN A 194 0.84 15.18 8.56
CA GLN A 194 1.00 16.26 7.61
C GLN A 194 1.22 15.68 6.23
N TRP A 195 0.54 16.24 5.22
CA TRP A 195 0.79 15.87 3.84
C TRP A 195 2.16 16.36 3.37
N ILE A 196 2.90 15.46 2.76
CA ILE A 196 4.04 15.75 1.92
C ILE A 196 3.61 15.42 0.49
N VAL A 197 3.31 16.45 -0.29
CA VAL A 197 2.83 16.27 -1.64
C VAL A 197 4.01 16.22 -2.60
N LYS A 198 4.14 15.13 -3.33
CA LYS A 198 5.03 15.03 -4.48
C LYS A 198 4.36 15.74 -5.65
N ASP A 199 4.91 16.88 -6.08
CA ASP A 199 4.36 17.70 -7.16
C ASP A 199 4.64 17.11 -8.55
N ILE A 200 4.43 15.81 -8.66
CA ILE A 200 4.51 15.03 -9.89
C ILE A 200 3.35 14.05 -9.97
N GLU A 201 3.13 13.51 -11.14
CA GLU A 201 2.18 12.44 -11.35
C GLU A 201 2.68 11.12 -10.76
N SER A 202 1.77 10.34 -10.18
CA SER A 202 2.10 8.99 -9.74
C SER A 202 2.56 8.14 -10.94
N PRO A 203 3.65 7.40 -10.81
CA PRO A 203 4.10 6.50 -11.88
C PRO A 203 3.08 5.42 -12.23
N TYR A 204 2.07 5.23 -11.36
CA TYR A 204 1.00 4.27 -11.56
C TYR A 204 -0.24 4.85 -12.24
N ARG A 205 -0.53 6.16 -12.07
CA ARG A 205 -1.80 6.75 -12.53
C ARG A 205 -2.03 6.52 -14.00
N ASN A 206 -1.16 7.02 -14.87
CA ASN A 206 -1.32 6.89 -16.32
C ASN A 206 -1.29 5.45 -16.81
N LEU A 207 -0.48 4.62 -16.17
CA LEU A 207 -0.37 3.21 -16.55
C LEU A 207 -1.67 2.47 -16.26
N ILE A 208 -2.14 2.55 -15.01
CA ILE A 208 -3.33 1.85 -14.55
C ILE A 208 -4.57 2.40 -15.27
N ASP A 209 -4.69 3.72 -15.38
CA ASP A 209 -5.81 4.35 -16.07
C ASP A 209 -5.91 3.92 -17.53
N ARG A 210 -4.78 3.74 -18.20
CA ARG A 210 -4.73 3.24 -19.56
C ARG A 210 -5.09 1.75 -19.66
N GLU A 211 -4.51 0.92 -18.79
CA GLU A 211 -4.70 -0.54 -18.84
C GLU A 211 -6.09 -0.96 -18.34
N LEU A 212 -6.65 -0.23 -17.39
CA LEU A 212 -7.95 -0.54 -16.79
C LEU A 212 -9.07 0.42 -17.21
N LYS A 213 -8.88 1.17 -18.31
CA LYS A 213 -9.79 2.25 -18.75
C LYS A 213 -11.27 1.86 -18.70
N GLU A 214 -11.60 0.67 -19.19
CA GLU A 214 -12.99 0.16 -19.26
C GLU A 214 -13.55 -0.25 -17.88
N MET A 215 -12.69 -0.32 -16.86
CA MET A 215 -13.07 -0.77 -15.53
C MET A 215 -13.08 0.37 -14.51
N LEU A 216 -12.34 1.44 -14.79
CA LEU A 216 -12.17 2.55 -13.87
C LEU A 216 -13.27 3.59 -14.03
N ILE A 217 -13.73 4.09 -12.89
CA ILE A 217 -14.68 5.18 -12.84
C ILE A 217 -13.92 6.45 -12.52
N GLN A 218 -13.98 7.38 -13.45
CA GLN A 218 -13.33 8.67 -13.32
C GLN A 218 -14.31 9.70 -12.75
N PRO A 219 -13.84 10.64 -11.90
CA PRO A 219 -14.67 11.74 -11.43
C PRO A 219 -15.09 12.64 -12.60
N THR A 220 -16.28 13.20 -12.48
CA THR A 220 -16.86 14.09 -13.51
C THR A 220 -16.36 15.53 -13.40
N ALA A 221 -15.99 15.96 -12.19
CA ALA A 221 -15.39 17.28 -11.98
C ALA A 221 -14.11 17.42 -12.81
N ILE A 222 -14.09 18.43 -13.69
CA ILE A 222 -13.04 18.59 -14.69
C ILE A 222 -11.72 19.05 -14.07
N LYS A 223 -11.79 19.91 -13.04
CA LYS A 223 -10.60 20.49 -12.42
C LYS A 223 -10.56 20.18 -10.93
N PRO A 224 -9.40 19.73 -10.42
CA PRO A 224 -9.20 19.68 -8.99
C PRO A 224 -9.10 21.10 -8.43
N SER A 225 -9.64 21.30 -7.25
CA SER A 225 -9.43 22.53 -6.49
C SER A 225 -9.36 22.17 -5.02
N TYR A 226 -8.21 22.38 -4.41
CA TYR A 226 -8.00 22.01 -3.02
C TYR A 226 -7.03 22.94 -2.29
N LYS A 227 -7.30 23.07 -1.00
CA LYS A 227 -6.37 23.67 -0.07
C LYS A 227 -5.65 22.58 0.70
N ILE A 228 -4.34 22.60 0.64
CA ILE A 228 -3.52 21.64 1.39
C ILE A 228 -3.32 22.20 2.80
N VAL A 229 -3.78 21.44 3.78
CA VAL A 229 -3.62 21.81 5.20
C VAL A 229 -2.41 21.06 5.75
N GLY A 230 -1.41 21.79 6.21
CA GLY A 230 -0.29 21.20 6.94
C GLY A 230 0.92 20.75 6.13
N ILE A 231 1.09 21.24 4.90
CA ILE A 231 2.34 20.96 4.17
C ILE A 231 3.51 21.67 4.85
N ASN A 232 4.47 20.89 5.27
CA ASN A 232 5.79 21.40 5.56
C ASN A 232 6.61 21.42 4.27
N LYS A 233 6.69 22.57 3.59
CA LYS A 233 7.45 22.74 2.35
C LYS A 233 8.94 22.41 2.50
N SER A 234 9.48 22.45 3.73
CA SER A 234 10.89 22.09 3.98
C SER A 234 11.16 20.59 3.82
N ILE A 235 10.11 19.75 3.88
CA ILE A 235 10.21 18.30 3.73
C ILE A 235 9.98 17.87 2.26
N THR A 236 9.60 18.78 1.37
CA THR A 236 9.57 18.50 -0.08
C THR A 236 10.97 18.19 -0.63
N HIS A 237 12.03 18.51 0.11
CA HIS A 237 13.40 18.11 -0.17
C HIS A 237 13.83 16.79 0.47
N LEU A 238 13.05 16.24 1.36
CA LEU A 238 12.97 14.81 1.45
C LEU A 238 12.26 14.35 0.16
N GLU A 239 12.91 14.59 -0.94
CA GLU A 239 12.88 13.58 -1.96
C GLU A 239 12.97 12.29 -1.15
N LEU A 240 11.90 11.54 -1.09
CA LEU A 240 12.00 10.11 -0.91
C LEU A 240 13.11 9.78 -1.84
N SER A 241 14.30 9.79 -1.32
CA SER A 241 15.44 10.34 -2.03
C SER A 241 15.52 9.62 -3.36
N LYS A 242 16.16 10.19 -4.38
CA LYS A 242 16.67 9.44 -5.53
C LYS A 242 17.43 8.18 -5.08
N GLU A 243 17.76 8.06 -3.82
CA GLU A 243 18.08 6.95 -2.95
C GLU A 243 16.85 6.43 -2.21
N GLY A 244 15.64 6.83 -2.61
CA GLY A 244 14.38 6.38 -2.05
C GLY A 244 14.30 4.87 -2.16
N TYR A 245 13.86 4.31 -1.12
CA TYR A 245 13.57 2.90 -0.95
C TYR A 245 13.23 2.28 -2.31
N TRP A 246 14.12 1.46 -2.82
CA TRP A 246 14.07 0.91 -4.19
C TRP A 246 12.71 0.33 -4.57
N PHE A 247 11.96 -0.18 -3.57
CA PHE A 247 10.63 -0.74 -3.74
C PHE A 247 9.54 0.32 -4.04
N GLU A 248 9.84 1.60 -3.89
CA GLU A 248 8.97 2.70 -4.32
C GLU A 248 8.89 2.84 -5.84
N ASP A 249 9.93 2.39 -6.53
CA ASP A 249 9.97 2.41 -7.97
C ASP A 249 9.11 1.28 -8.55
N LYS A 250 8.30 1.61 -9.56
CA LYS A 250 7.42 0.64 -10.21
C LYS A 250 8.19 -0.43 -10.97
N GLU A 251 9.24 -0.03 -11.68
CA GLU A 251 10.02 -0.96 -12.49
C GLU A 251 10.75 -1.95 -11.60
N ASN A 252 11.22 -1.48 -10.44
CA ASN A 252 11.84 -2.34 -9.44
C ASN A 252 10.85 -3.36 -8.86
N ARG A 253 9.58 -2.98 -8.66
CA ARG A 253 8.54 -3.94 -8.22
C ARG A 253 8.19 -4.96 -9.30
N LEU A 254 8.13 -4.55 -10.55
CA LEU A 254 7.93 -5.47 -11.68
C LEU A 254 9.11 -6.42 -11.82
N ALA A 255 10.33 -5.92 -11.65
CA ALA A 255 11.54 -6.74 -11.65
C ALA A 255 11.51 -7.76 -10.50
N LEU A 256 11.07 -7.35 -9.29
CA LEU A 256 10.91 -8.27 -8.16
C LEU A 256 9.90 -9.39 -8.46
N LYS A 257 8.80 -9.06 -9.12
CA LYS A 257 7.84 -10.08 -9.57
C LYS A 257 8.50 -11.07 -10.53
N SER A 258 9.25 -10.58 -11.49
CA SER A 258 10.00 -11.46 -12.43
C SER A 258 11.04 -12.32 -11.71
N VAL A 259 11.68 -11.78 -10.66
CA VAL A 259 12.58 -12.53 -9.77
C VAL A 259 11.85 -13.65 -9.05
N MET A 260 10.65 -13.39 -8.53
CA MET A 260 9.82 -14.43 -7.87
C MET A 260 9.43 -15.54 -8.85
N ASP A 261 8.96 -15.17 -10.04
CA ASP A 261 8.59 -16.12 -11.09
C ASP A 261 9.80 -16.97 -11.52
N PHE A 262 10.98 -16.35 -11.59
CA PHE A 262 12.24 -17.07 -11.85
C PHE A 262 12.56 -18.07 -10.73
N ILE A 263 12.54 -17.69 -9.46
CA ILE A 263 12.85 -18.59 -8.34
C ILE A 263 11.88 -19.78 -8.32
N GLU A 264 10.58 -19.53 -8.51
CA GLU A 264 9.55 -20.58 -8.55
C GLU A 264 9.70 -21.53 -9.74
N SER A 265 10.24 -21.04 -10.85
CA SER A 265 10.56 -21.89 -12.02
C SER A 265 11.88 -22.65 -11.86
N TYR A 266 12.85 -22.04 -11.16
CA TYR A 266 14.18 -22.61 -10.96
C TYR A 266 14.16 -23.75 -9.95
N HIS A 267 13.33 -23.64 -8.90
CA HIS A 267 13.17 -24.66 -7.88
C HIS A 267 11.80 -25.33 -7.96
N THR A 268 11.79 -26.62 -8.21
CA THR A 268 10.55 -27.41 -8.23
C THR A 268 9.84 -27.28 -6.86
N GLN A 269 8.56 -26.91 -6.87
CA GLN A 269 7.72 -26.72 -5.68
C GLN A 269 8.15 -25.56 -4.77
N ALA A 270 8.97 -24.65 -5.23
CA ALA A 270 9.22 -23.42 -4.49
C ALA A 270 8.00 -22.50 -4.56
N HIS A 271 7.78 -21.78 -3.46
CA HIS A 271 6.74 -20.77 -3.38
C HIS A 271 7.30 -19.50 -2.76
N CYS A 272 7.23 -18.40 -3.51
CA CYS A 272 7.71 -17.10 -3.08
C CYS A 272 6.61 -16.25 -2.45
N SER A 273 6.94 -15.58 -1.38
CA SER A 273 6.10 -14.53 -0.80
C SER A 273 6.93 -13.34 -0.38
N ILE A 274 6.39 -12.14 -0.60
CA ILE A 274 7.01 -10.91 -0.12
C ILE A 274 6.59 -10.72 1.33
N LYS A 275 7.53 -10.41 2.20
CA LYS A 275 7.31 -9.98 3.57
C LYS A 275 7.94 -8.61 3.78
N MET A 276 7.45 -7.89 4.76
CA MET A 276 8.12 -6.70 5.26
C MET A 276 8.54 -6.95 6.71
N ASP A 277 9.76 -6.58 7.04
CA ASP A 277 10.22 -6.66 8.41
C ASP A 277 9.67 -5.52 9.28
N SER A 278 10.07 -5.47 10.56
CA SER A 278 9.66 -4.44 11.49
C SER A 278 10.10 -3.02 11.11
N GLN A 279 11.10 -2.91 10.24
CA GLN A 279 11.64 -1.64 9.73
C GLN A 279 11.09 -1.30 8.33
N ASN A 280 10.10 -2.09 7.85
CA ASN A 280 9.52 -2.00 6.51
C ASN A 280 10.49 -2.31 5.36
N HIS A 281 11.55 -3.08 5.62
CA HIS A 281 12.37 -3.59 4.53
C HIS A 281 11.68 -4.78 3.87
N VAL A 282 11.80 -4.85 2.56
CA VAL A 282 11.26 -5.95 1.77
C VAL A 282 12.14 -7.18 1.91
N GLN A 283 11.50 -8.31 2.13
CA GLN A 283 12.11 -9.63 2.13
C GLN A 283 11.30 -10.55 1.22
N LEU A 284 11.97 -11.44 0.49
CA LEU A 284 11.33 -12.59 -0.10
C LEU A 284 11.50 -13.79 0.85
N LEU A 285 10.39 -14.42 1.17
CA LEU A 285 10.39 -15.74 1.77
C LEU A 285 10.16 -16.76 0.66
N VAL A 286 11.12 -17.63 0.45
CA VAL A 286 11.05 -18.76 -0.47
C VAL A 286 10.81 -20.03 0.34
N LYS A 287 9.62 -20.58 0.26
CA LYS A 287 9.30 -21.86 0.90
C LYS A 287 9.55 -22.99 -0.08
N ARG A 288 10.36 -23.95 0.33
CA ARG A 288 10.54 -25.24 -0.31
C ARG A 288 9.96 -26.31 0.62
N GLN A 289 9.84 -27.56 0.19
CA GLN A 289 9.19 -28.65 0.95
C GLN A 289 9.60 -28.70 2.44
N ASN A 290 10.88 -28.57 2.74
CA ASN A 290 11.43 -28.71 4.09
C ASN A 290 12.27 -27.51 4.55
N ASN A 291 12.47 -26.50 3.72
CA ASN A 291 13.33 -25.36 4.00
C ASN A 291 12.65 -24.03 3.71
N GLU A 292 12.96 -23.05 4.51
CA GLU A 292 12.60 -21.66 4.27
C GLU A 292 13.87 -20.85 4.00
N GLU A 293 13.93 -20.17 2.89
CA GLU A 293 15.00 -19.27 2.50
C GLU A 293 14.51 -17.83 2.57
N TYR A 294 15.33 -16.93 3.07
CA TYR A 294 15.02 -15.51 3.21
C TYR A 294 15.96 -14.70 2.34
N ILE A 295 15.41 -13.89 1.47
CA ILE A 295 16.16 -12.94 0.64
C ILE A 295 15.82 -11.54 1.11
N TYR A 296 16.78 -10.90 1.74
CA TYR A 296 16.65 -9.57 2.29
C TYR A 296 17.22 -8.55 1.32
N PHE A 297 16.42 -7.53 1.02
CA PHE A 297 16.83 -6.42 0.15
C PHE A 297 17.22 -5.22 1.03
N PRO A 298 18.52 -4.89 1.10
CA PRO A 298 18.97 -3.77 1.90
C PRO A 298 18.44 -2.44 1.36
N TYR A 299 18.49 -1.40 2.18
CA TYR A 299 17.99 -0.08 1.81
C TYR A 299 18.68 0.48 0.55
N GLY A 300 19.97 0.20 0.37
CA GLY A 300 20.76 0.60 -0.80
C GLY A 300 20.59 -0.28 -2.05
N PHE A 301 19.72 -1.30 -2.01
CA PHE A 301 19.41 -2.09 -3.19
C PHE A 301 18.78 -1.18 -4.28
N PRO A 302 19.07 -1.37 -5.57
CA PRO A 302 19.85 -2.47 -6.18
C PRO A 302 21.36 -2.23 -6.30
N ARG A 303 21.91 -1.16 -5.76
CA ARG A 303 23.35 -0.91 -5.80
C ARG A 303 24.14 -1.82 -4.86
N ILE A 304 23.51 -2.21 -3.75
CA ILE A 304 24.03 -3.17 -2.78
C ILE A 304 23.37 -4.52 -3.04
N ALA A 305 24.15 -5.61 -2.95
CA ALA A 305 23.65 -6.97 -3.15
C ALA A 305 22.54 -7.33 -2.16
N PRO A 306 21.54 -8.14 -2.58
CA PRO A 306 20.61 -8.72 -1.64
C PRO A 306 21.31 -9.78 -0.77
N GLU A 307 20.89 -9.88 0.49
CA GLU A 307 21.34 -10.91 1.42
C GLU A 307 20.46 -12.15 1.30
N ILE A 308 21.05 -13.31 1.10
CA ILE A 308 20.33 -14.58 1.08
C ILE A 308 20.65 -15.34 2.35
N ARG A 309 19.63 -15.83 3.04
CA ARG A 309 19.73 -16.65 4.26
C ARG A 309 18.96 -17.94 4.07
N LEU A 310 19.62 -19.07 4.25
CA LEU A 310 18.98 -20.40 4.14
C LEU A 310 18.03 -20.69 5.32
N ASP A 311 18.19 -19.97 6.44
CA ASP A 311 17.33 -19.95 7.61
C ASP A 311 17.43 -18.56 8.24
N ILE A 312 16.40 -18.13 8.95
CA ILE A 312 16.38 -16.81 9.61
C ILE A 312 17.51 -16.62 10.62
N ASN A 313 18.01 -17.72 11.20
CA ASN A 313 19.09 -17.75 12.18
C ASN A 313 20.48 -17.93 11.55
N CYS A 314 20.56 -18.18 10.25
CA CYS A 314 21.83 -18.34 9.55
C CYS A 314 22.46 -16.99 9.24
N ASN A 315 23.79 -16.98 9.18
CA ASN A 315 24.51 -15.83 8.63
C ASN A 315 24.09 -15.61 7.17
N PRO A 316 23.97 -14.35 6.74
CA PRO A 316 23.64 -14.07 5.35
C PRO A 316 24.74 -14.58 4.43
N LEU A 317 24.32 -15.12 3.32
CA LEU A 317 25.18 -15.46 2.20
C LEU A 317 25.30 -14.20 1.35
N ILE A 318 26.42 -13.52 1.44
CA ILE A 318 26.71 -12.31 0.69
C ILE A 318 27.99 -12.59 -0.08
N GLU A 319 27.92 -12.45 -1.39
CA GLU A 319 29.06 -12.44 -2.27
C GLU A 319 29.01 -11.15 -3.10
N ASP A 320 29.43 -10.05 -2.49
CA ASP A 320 29.37 -8.72 -3.10
C ASP A 320 30.13 -8.67 -4.44
N ASP A 321 31.18 -9.45 -4.60
CA ASP A 321 31.98 -9.51 -5.82
C ASP A 321 31.22 -10.10 -7.02
N ILE A 322 30.11 -10.78 -6.79
CA ILE A 322 29.29 -11.40 -7.85
C ILE A 322 28.11 -10.50 -8.24
N TRP A 323 27.71 -9.57 -7.36
CA TRP A 323 26.60 -8.67 -7.64
C TRP A 323 27.00 -7.62 -8.67
N ASP A 324 26.41 -7.72 -9.85
CA ASP A 324 26.71 -6.85 -11.00
C ASP A 324 25.44 -6.17 -11.50
N TYR A 325 25.06 -5.06 -10.86
CA TYR A 325 23.89 -4.28 -11.23
C TYR A 325 24.25 -3.24 -12.30
N GLN A 326 23.81 -3.47 -13.54
CA GLN A 326 23.98 -2.59 -14.69
C GLN A 326 22.67 -1.93 -15.13
N GLY A 327 21.76 -1.66 -14.20
CA GLY A 327 20.47 -1.03 -14.49
C GLY A 327 19.31 -2.02 -14.68
N ASN A 328 19.56 -3.33 -14.64
CA ASN A 328 18.54 -4.37 -14.73
C ASN A 328 18.59 -5.31 -13.52
N ILE A 329 17.63 -5.14 -12.60
CA ILE A 329 17.56 -5.92 -11.36
C ILE A 329 17.36 -7.41 -11.65
N TYR A 330 16.50 -7.76 -12.61
CA TYR A 330 16.20 -9.15 -12.91
C TYR A 330 17.45 -9.92 -13.41
N GLU A 331 18.19 -9.35 -14.34
CA GLU A 331 19.40 -9.96 -14.88
C GLU A 331 20.48 -10.10 -13.82
N ALA A 332 20.72 -9.03 -13.04
CA ALA A 332 21.67 -9.05 -11.94
C ALA A 332 21.30 -10.11 -10.90
N PHE A 333 20.02 -10.19 -10.53
CA PHE A 333 19.54 -11.15 -9.54
C PHE A 333 19.65 -12.59 -10.04
N VAL A 334 19.26 -12.87 -11.26
CA VAL A 334 19.35 -14.23 -11.83
C VAL A 334 20.78 -14.75 -11.84
N LYS A 335 21.72 -13.90 -12.24
CA LYS A 335 23.16 -14.23 -12.25
C LYS A 335 23.65 -14.50 -10.83
N TYR A 336 23.35 -13.61 -9.92
CA TYR A 336 23.74 -13.67 -8.51
C TYR A 336 23.17 -14.91 -7.81
N TYR A 337 21.86 -15.13 -7.93
CA TYR A 337 21.16 -16.23 -7.29
C TYR A 337 21.66 -17.60 -7.77
N LYS A 338 21.86 -17.76 -9.08
CA LYS A 338 22.44 -18.99 -9.65
C LYS A 338 23.85 -19.27 -9.14
N SER A 339 24.67 -18.24 -9.01
CA SER A 339 26.03 -18.38 -8.48
C SER A 339 26.03 -18.86 -7.04
N ILE A 340 25.15 -18.30 -6.20
CA ILE A 340 25.00 -18.73 -4.81
C ILE A 340 24.47 -20.17 -4.74
N CYS A 341 23.42 -20.52 -5.48
CA CYS A 341 22.88 -21.89 -5.50
C CYS A 341 23.95 -22.91 -5.90
N ASN A 342 24.71 -22.65 -7.00
CA ASN A 342 25.75 -23.54 -7.47
C ASN A 342 26.88 -23.73 -6.44
N TYR A 343 27.21 -22.71 -5.68
CA TYR A 343 28.22 -22.80 -4.62
C TYR A 343 27.78 -23.72 -3.47
N TYR A 344 26.48 -23.73 -3.15
CA TYR A 344 25.93 -24.52 -2.05
C TYR A 344 25.50 -25.93 -2.46
N ASP A 345 25.01 -26.11 -3.69
CA ASP A 345 24.66 -27.44 -4.23
C ASP A 345 25.93 -28.30 -4.55
N GLY A 346 27.10 -27.65 -4.63
CA GLY A 346 28.38 -28.29 -4.83
C GLY A 346 29.12 -28.73 -3.56
N ARG A 347 28.48 -28.47 -2.39
CA ARG A 347 28.96 -28.93 -1.07
C ARG A 347 28.07 -30.02 -0.53
#